data_d92d2a5f675ca6e51c8312bf92732dee
#
_entry.id   d92d2a5f675ca6e51c8312bf92732dee
#
_cell.length_a   1.000
_cell.length_b   1.000
_cell.length_c   1.000
_cell.angle_alpha   90.00
_cell.angle_beta   90.00
_cell.angle_gamma   90.00
#
_symmetry.space_group_name_H-M   'P 1'
#
loop_
_entity.id
_entity.type
_entity.pdbx_description
1 polymer ?
#
loop_
_entity_poly.entity_id
_entity_poly.type
_entity_poly.pdbx_seq_one_letter_code
_entity_poly.pdbx_strand_id
1 'polypeptide(L)'
;PAGGEQRNEADPLDSMEYRRAFMAYALRGTPIPAEFRTDAVSKTADNGAVIPTTILNRIVEKMEAVGMILPLVTRTAYKGGVSIPTSSAKPVASWVAEGAGSDKQKKTTGSITFAYHKLRCAVAVSLEVDTMALSAFENTLVNNVVEAMTKATEQAIVSGTGSGQPKGILTETPNEGQKIESDTPTYEDLVNAEAALPQAYENGAVWCMAKKTFMQYYGLVDETGQPVGRVNYGIAGKPERALLGRPVICCDYVPSVATAAKGGAYAFLFNFKDYVLNTNYTMTVKKYEDNDTDDMVTKAIMLVDGKVIDKNSLVVVAKAAGA
;
A
#
# COMPACT_ATOMS: atom_id res chain seq x y z
N PRO A 1 29.94 32.14 -29.95
CA PRO A 1 29.76 31.12 -28.93
C PRO A 1 28.42 30.46 -29.15
N ALA A 2 28.49 29.24 -29.65
CA ALA A 2 27.34 28.42 -30.01
C ALA A 2 26.63 27.89 -28.79
N GLY A 3 25.36 28.26 -28.65
CA GLY A 3 24.44 27.61 -27.73
C GLY A 3 24.10 26.22 -28.26
N GLY A 4 24.55 25.19 -27.57
CA GLY A 4 24.11 23.81 -27.83
C GLY A 4 22.68 23.66 -27.40
N GLU A 5 21.75 23.52 -28.32
CA GLU A 5 20.44 22.96 -28.08
C GLU A 5 20.61 21.50 -27.61
N GLN A 6 20.43 21.26 -26.33
CA GLN A 6 20.16 19.93 -25.85
C GLN A 6 18.80 19.50 -26.42
N ARG A 7 18.82 18.71 -27.49
CA ARG A 7 17.68 17.90 -27.90
C ARG A 7 17.40 16.95 -26.75
N ASN A 8 16.30 17.17 -26.03
CA ASN A 8 15.65 16.15 -25.24
C ASN A 8 15.25 15.03 -26.22
N GLU A 9 16.05 13.97 -26.31
CA GLU A 9 15.61 12.74 -26.98
C GLU A 9 14.41 12.23 -26.18
N ALA A 10 13.22 12.43 -26.75
CA ALA A 10 11.99 11.86 -26.19
C ALA A 10 12.19 10.34 -26.08
N ASP A 11 11.96 9.79 -24.88
CA ASP A 11 12.07 8.36 -24.63
C ASP A 11 11.24 7.62 -25.69
N PRO A 12 11.81 6.70 -26.47
CA PRO A 12 11.08 5.93 -27.49
C PRO A 12 9.82 5.24 -26.94
N LEU A 13 9.81 4.94 -25.63
CA LEU A 13 8.69 4.33 -24.92
C LEU A 13 7.51 5.27 -24.68
N ASP A 14 7.70 6.60 -24.88
CA ASP A 14 6.63 7.61 -24.77
C ASP A 14 5.95 7.90 -26.11
N SER A 15 6.46 7.35 -27.21
CA SER A 15 5.92 7.61 -28.53
C SER A 15 4.51 7.02 -28.71
N MET A 16 3.65 7.75 -29.45
CA MET A 16 2.32 7.27 -29.82
C MET A 16 2.40 5.99 -30.68
N GLU A 17 3.47 5.81 -31.41
CA GLU A 17 3.73 4.65 -32.27
C GLU A 17 4.04 3.43 -31.41
N TYR A 18 4.90 3.58 -30.41
CA TYR A 18 5.17 2.51 -29.42
C TYR A 18 3.89 2.11 -28.66
N ARG A 19 3.09 3.08 -28.23
CA ARG A 19 1.82 2.83 -27.55
C ARG A 19 0.86 2.01 -28.41
N ARG A 20 0.73 2.34 -29.71
CA ARG A 20 -0.07 1.56 -30.66
C ARG A 20 0.49 0.15 -30.86
N ALA A 21 1.80 0.02 -31.01
CA ALA A 21 2.47 -1.26 -31.16
C ALA A 21 2.29 -2.14 -29.90
N PHE A 22 2.44 -1.54 -28.71
CA PHE A 22 2.19 -2.21 -27.43
C PHE A 22 0.75 -2.69 -27.29
N MET A 23 -0.24 -1.87 -27.64
CA MET A 23 -1.64 -2.24 -27.56
C MET A 23 -2.00 -3.34 -28.58
N ALA A 24 -1.42 -3.30 -29.79
CA ALA A 24 -1.56 -4.37 -30.77
C ALA A 24 -0.92 -5.67 -30.28
N TYR A 25 0.23 -5.59 -29.60
CA TYR A 25 0.85 -6.73 -28.93
C TYR A 25 -0.05 -7.27 -27.81
N ALA A 26 -0.57 -6.40 -26.95
CA ALA A 26 -1.44 -6.78 -25.82
C ALA A 26 -2.78 -7.39 -26.28
N LEU A 27 -3.35 -6.94 -27.41
CA LEU A 27 -4.62 -7.42 -27.94
C LEU A 27 -4.45 -8.65 -28.84
N ARG A 28 -3.57 -8.58 -29.84
CA ARG A 28 -3.46 -9.55 -30.94
C ARG A 28 -2.20 -10.40 -30.93
N GLY A 29 -1.27 -10.17 -29.98
CA GLY A 29 0.02 -10.84 -29.99
C GLY A 29 0.97 -10.38 -31.10
N THR A 30 0.65 -9.30 -31.83
CA THR A 30 1.50 -8.79 -32.90
C THR A 30 2.87 -8.38 -32.34
N PRO A 31 3.98 -8.91 -32.83
CA PRO A 31 5.31 -8.56 -32.27
C PRO A 31 5.57 -7.07 -32.39
N ILE A 32 6.12 -6.46 -31.33
CA ILE A 32 6.54 -5.06 -31.35
C ILE A 32 7.66 -4.90 -32.37
N PRO A 33 7.62 -3.89 -33.28
CA PRO A 33 8.65 -3.63 -34.27
C PRO A 33 10.03 -3.53 -33.63
N ALA A 34 11.07 -3.97 -34.35
CA ALA A 34 12.44 -4.07 -33.83
C ALA A 34 13.02 -2.68 -33.44
N GLU A 35 12.55 -1.61 -34.06
CA GLU A 35 12.92 -0.21 -33.78
C GLU A 35 12.53 0.27 -32.36
N PHE A 36 11.53 -0.38 -31.74
CA PHE A 36 11.08 -0.08 -30.39
C PHE A 36 11.59 -1.07 -29.33
N ARG A 37 12.42 -2.03 -29.72
CA ARG A 37 13.05 -2.95 -28.79
C ARG A 37 14.34 -2.34 -28.28
N THR A 38 14.32 -1.82 -27.06
CA THR A 38 15.54 -1.36 -26.40
C THR A 38 16.45 -2.56 -26.12
N ASP A 39 17.57 -2.55 -26.84
CA ASP A 39 18.84 -3.24 -26.63
C ASP A 39 19.15 -4.63 -27.14
N ALA A 40 20.25 -4.57 -27.84
CA ALA A 40 20.98 -5.57 -28.56
C ALA A 40 21.67 -6.69 -27.74
N VAL A 41 21.38 -6.88 -26.45
CA VAL A 41 22.14 -7.80 -25.60
C VAL A 41 21.31 -8.93 -24.95
N SER A 42 20.00 -8.97 -25.12
CA SER A 42 19.21 -10.12 -24.63
C SER A 42 18.64 -10.93 -25.78
N LYS A 43 19.40 -11.94 -26.18
CA LYS A 43 18.91 -13.09 -26.95
C LYS A 43 17.98 -13.90 -26.04
N THR A 44 16.73 -13.55 -25.91
CA THR A 44 15.70 -14.51 -25.49
C THR A 44 14.34 -14.00 -25.91
N ALA A 45 13.60 -14.86 -26.59
CA ALA A 45 12.19 -14.72 -26.93
C ALA A 45 11.27 -14.49 -25.69
N ASP A 46 11.87 -14.29 -24.54
CA ASP A 46 11.24 -14.29 -23.21
C ASP A 46 11.19 -12.90 -22.52
N ASN A 47 11.67 -11.85 -23.19
CA ASN A 47 11.51 -10.47 -22.66
C ASN A 47 10.14 -9.94 -23.04
N GLY A 48 9.23 -9.94 -22.06
CA GLY A 48 7.91 -9.33 -22.21
C GLY A 48 8.03 -7.84 -22.60
N ALA A 49 7.02 -7.34 -23.31
CA ALA A 49 6.96 -5.92 -23.67
C ALA A 49 6.89 -5.04 -22.41
N VAL A 50 7.64 -3.96 -22.41
CA VAL A 50 7.58 -2.95 -21.34
C VAL A 50 6.31 -2.11 -21.55
N ILE A 51 5.55 -1.86 -20.49
CA ILE A 51 4.39 -0.97 -20.56
C ILE A 51 4.85 0.45 -20.92
N PRO A 52 4.24 1.11 -21.91
CA PRO A 52 4.53 2.52 -22.20
C PRO A 52 4.42 3.36 -20.93
N THR A 53 5.35 4.30 -20.75
CA THR A 53 5.42 5.14 -19.55
C THR A 53 4.13 5.93 -19.33
N THR A 54 3.46 6.37 -20.40
CA THR A 54 2.16 7.04 -20.34
C THR A 54 1.05 6.16 -19.76
N ILE A 55 1.02 4.87 -20.10
CA ILE A 55 0.06 3.91 -19.55
C ILE A 55 0.42 3.57 -18.11
N LEU A 56 1.71 3.41 -17.84
CA LEU A 56 2.21 3.14 -16.49
C LEU A 56 1.84 4.26 -15.52
N ASN A 57 2.12 5.52 -15.88
CA ASN A 57 1.78 6.68 -15.06
C ASN A 57 0.27 6.74 -14.79
N ARG A 58 -0.55 6.48 -15.81
CA ARG A 58 -2.00 6.43 -15.68
C ARG A 58 -2.49 5.31 -14.76
N ILE A 59 -1.83 4.15 -14.74
CA ILE A 59 -2.11 3.07 -13.79
C ILE A 59 -1.77 3.55 -12.38
N VAL A 60 -0.58 4.11 -12.17
CA VAL A 60 -0.13 4.60 -10.86
C VAL A 60 -1.05 5.69 -10.31
N GLU A 61 -1.38 6.71 -11.12
CA GLU A 61 -2.31 7.78 -10.73
C GLU A 61 -3.69 7.23 -10.33
N LYS A 62 -4.21 6.25 -11.08
CA LYS A 62 -5.48 5.62 -10.75
C LYS A 62 -5.40 4.75 -9.50
N MET A 63 -4.31 4.03 -9.28
CA MET A 63 -4.09 3.27 -8.04
C MET A 63 -4.13 4.20 -6.83
N GLU A 64 -3.51 5.38 -6.93
CA GLU A 64 -3.53 6.40 -5.89
C GLU A 64 -4.93 7.00 -5.66
N ALA A 65 -5.67 7.20 -6.73
CA ALA A 65 -7.02 7.76 -6.65
C ALA A 65 -8.07 6.77 -6.13
N VAL A 66 -7.90 5.48 -6.39
CA VAL A 66 -8.84 4.42 -5.99
C VAL A 66 -8.47 3.84 -4.62
N GLY A 67 -7.19 3.82 -4.27
CA GLY A 67 -6.72 3.30 -2.99
C GLY A 67 -7.20 4.11 -1.80
N MET A 68 -7.55 3.43 -0.70
CA MET A 68 -7.92 4.06 0.57
C MET A 68 -6.71 4.26 1.48
N ILE A 69 -5.78 3.31 1.47
CA ILE A 69 -4.58 3.27 2.33
C ILE A 69 -3.35 3.72 1.56
N LEU A 70 -3.26 3.35 0.29
CA LEU A 70 -2.11 3.62 -0.57
C LEU A 70 -1.71 5.11 -0.65
N PRO A 71 -2.63 6.09 -0.69
CA PRO A 71 -2.28 7.51 -0.67
C PRO A 71 -1.69 8.00 0.66
N LEU A 72 -1.90 7.28 1.76
CA LEU A 72 -1.50 7.69 3.10
C LEU A 72 -0.10 7.22 3.48
N VAL A 73 0.40 6.17 2.81
CA VAL A 73 1.73 5.60 3.10
C VAL A 73 2.83 6.38 2.40
N THR A 74 4.02 6.38 3.00
CA THR A 74 5.20 6.97 2.38
C THR A 74 5.72 6.06 1.28
N ARG A 75 5.91 6.61 0.08
CA ARG A 75 6.39 5.86 -1.09
C ARG A 75 7.80 6.25 -1.46
N THR A 76 8.59 5.24 -1.84
CA THR A 76 9.95 5.40 -2.33
C THR A 76 10.17 4.56 -3.58
N ALA A 77 11.07 5.02 -4.45
CA ALA A 77 11.37 4.39 -5.73
C ALA A 77 12.86 4.06 -5.85
N TYR A 78 13.43 3.44 -4.83
CA TYR A 78 14.85 3.07 -4.86
C TYR A 78 15.05 1.80 -5.67
N LYS A 79 16.03 1.83 -6.56
CA LYS A 79 16.48 0.65 -7.31
C LYS A 79 17.52 -0.12 -6.47
N GLY A 80 17.29 -1.41 -6.24
CA GLY A 80 18.16 -2.26 -5.43
C GLY A 80 17.72 -2.35 -3.97
N GLY A 81 18.28 -3.31 -3.23
CA GLY A 81 18.02 -3.47 -1.80
C GLY A 81 18.49 -2.24 -1.04
N VAL A 82 17.56 -1.47 -0.51
CA VAL A 82 17.85 -0.28 0.30
C VAL A 82 17.82 -0.66 1.76
N SER A 83 18.83 -0.25 2.49
CA SER A 83 18.88 -0.34 3.96
C SER A 83 18.67 1.05 4.55
N ILE A 84 17.57 1.23 5.26
CA ILE A 84 17.30 2.48 5.98
C ILE A 84 17.81 2.31 7.40
N PRO A 85 18.79 3.13 7.85
CA PRO A 85 19.23 3.09 9.23
C PRO A 85 18.12 3.62 10.16
N THR A 86 17.72 2.82 11.12
CA THR A 86 16.77 3.23 12.16
C THR A 86 17.49 3.45 13.46
N SER A 87 17.09 4.47 14.22
CA SER A 87 17.58 4.71 15.58
C SER A 87 16.53 4.22 16.57
N SER A 88 16.80 3.12 17.25
CA SER A 88 15.87 2.56 18.23
C SER A 88 15.92 3.27 19.58
N ALA A 89 16.97 4.05 19.86
CA ALA A 89 17.10 4.84 21.07
C ALA A 89 17.24 6.32 20.73
N LYS A 90 16.27 7.12 21.17
CA LYS A 90 16.38 8.58 21.16
C LYS A 90 17.20 8.99 22.39
N PRO A 91 18.28 9.80 22.25
CA PRO A 91 19.01 10.29 23.41
C PRO A 91 18.08 11.15 24.27
N VAL A 92 18.08 10.92 25.57
CA VAL A 92 17.33 11.71 26.54
C VAL A 92 18.25 12.76 27.10
N ALA A 93 17.87 14.04 27.02
CA ALA A 93 18.58 15.12 27.67
C ALA A 93 18.33 15.08 29.19
N SER A 94 19.40 15.16 29.98
CA SER A 94 19.31 15.24 31.44
C SER A 94 19.89 16.57 31.91
N TRP A 95 19.28 17.15 32.93
CA TRP A 95 19.83 18.31 33.63
C TRP A 95 20.94 17.85 34.53
N VAL A 96 22.11 18.44 34.38
CA VAL A 96 23.29 18.13 35.22
C VAL A 96 23.72 19.37 35.99
N ALA A 97 24.21 19.19 37.23
CA ALA A 97 24.77 20.28 38.01
C ALA A 97 26.06 20.77 37.37
N GLU A 98 26.40 22.03 37.65
CA GLU A 98 27.64 22.64 37.18
C GLU A 98 28.87 21.81 37.65
N GLY A 99 29.73 21.43 36.69
CA GLY A 99 30.89 20.59 36.93
C GLY A 99 30.63 19.07 36.90
N ALA A 100 29.40 18.60 36.76
CA ALA A 100 29.08 17.19 36.59
C ALA A 100 29.05 16.79 35.12
N GLY A 101 29.62 15.62 34.80
CA GLY A 101 29.55 15.05 33.43
C GLY A 101 28.18 14.43 33.15
N SER A 102 27.66 14.57 31.92
CA SER A 102 26.48 13.84 31.49
C SER A 102 26.83 12.41 31.05
N ASP A 103 25.93 11.46 31.32
CA ASP A 103 26.10 10.09 30.87
C ASP A 103 26.11 10.03 29.34
N LYS A 104 27.11 9.39 28.77
CA LYS A 104 27.23 9.17 27.34
C LYS A 104 26.27 8.04 26.92
N GLN A 105 25.15 8.39 26.30
CA GLN A 105 24.20 7.41 25.80
C GLN A 105 24.71 6.84 24.48
N LYS A 106 24.79 5.50 24.41
CA LYS A 106 25.16 4.79 23.18
C LYS A 106 23.95 4.73 22.24
N LYS A 107 24.11 5.34 21.08
CA LYS A 107 23.08 5.23 20.02
C LYS A 107 23.04 3.80 19.48
N THR A 108 21.89 3.12 19.61
CA THR A 108 21.67 1.82 19.00
C THR A 108 21.05 2.05 17.62
N THR A 109 21.80 1.71 16.58
CA THR A 109 21.31 1.80 15.20
C THR A 109 20.90 0.42 14.73
N GLY A 110 19.64 0.30 14.29
CA GLY A 110 19.14 -0.81 13.52
C GLY A 110 19.15 -0.47 12.04
N SER A 111 18.97 -1.44 11.19
CA SER A 111 18.74 -1.23 9.76
C SER A 111 17.53 -2.01 9.29
N ILE A 112 16.66 -1.36 8.53
CA ILE A 112 15.56 -2.00 7.84
C ILE A 112 15.96 -2.15 6.39
N THR A 113 16.11 -3.41 5.94
CA THR A 113 16.43 -3.73 4.55
C THR A 113 15.16 -4.03 3.79
N PHE A 114 15.03 -3.48 2.58
CA PHE A 114 13.95 -3.77 1.66
C PHE A 114 14.40 -4.84 0.68
N ALA A 115 13.58 -5.88 0.52
CA ALA A 115 13.71 -6.89 -0.53
C ALA A 115 12.67 -6.58 -1.62
N TYR A 116 12.81 -7.20 -2.80
CA TYR A 116 11.80 -7.06 -3.84
C TYR A 116 10.91 -8.31 -3.91
N HIS A 117 9.62 -8.10 -3.74
CA HIS A 117 8.60 -9.12 -3.96
C HIS A 117 7.91 -8.89 -5.31
N LYS A 118 7.64 -9.95 -6.04
CA LYS A 118 6.95 -9.87 -7.34
C LYS A 118 5.45 -9.84 -7.11
N LEU A 119 4.81 -8.71 -7.40
CA LEU A 119 3.36 -8.63 -7.55
C LEU A 119 3.00 -8.91 -9.01
N ARG A 120 2.10 -9.87 -9.23
CA ARG A 120 1.64 -10.29 -10.56
C ARG A 120 0.13 -10.14 -10.66
N CYS A 121 -0.31 -9.57 -11.77
CA CYS A 121 -1.70 -9.56 -12.19
C CYS A 121 -1.79 -10.21 -13.58
N ALA A 122 -2.65 -11.21 -13.74
CA ALA A 122 -2.92 -11.84 -15.02
C ALA A 122 -4.36 -11.49 -15.43
N VAL A 123 -4.52 -11.00 -16.65
CA VAL A 123 -5.84 -10.69 -17.24
C VAL A 123 -5.99 -11.57 -18.47
N ALA A 124 -6.94 -12.51 -18.42
CA ALA A 124 -7.34 -13.29 -19.57
C ALA A 124 -8.19 -12.41 -20.50
N VAL A 125 -7.88 -12.46 -21.78
CA VAL A 125 -8.63 -11.73 -22.82
C VAL A 125 -9.21 -12.78 -23.75
N SER A 126 -10.55 -12.90 -23.76
CA SER A 126 -11.26 -13.80 -24.68
C SER A 126 -11.13 -13.32 -26.12
N LEU A 127 -11.12 -14.24 -27.06
CA LEU A 127 -11.08 -13.99 -28.51
C LEU A 127 -12.20 -13.06 -29.00
N GLU A 128 -13.33 -12.98 -28.29
CA GLU A 128 -14.43 -12.07 -28.62
C GLU A 128 -14.05 -10.59 -28.54
N VAL A 129 -13.01 -10.25 -27.78
CA VAL A 129 -12.51 -8.87 -27.60
C VAL A 129 -11.79 -8.34 -28.85
N ASP A 130 -11.47 -9.19 -29.81
CA ASP A 130 -10.79 -8.77 -31.06
C ASP A 130 -11.63 -7.78 -31.90
N THR A 131 -12.94 -7.69 -31.62
CA THR A 131 -13.88 -6.74 -32.26
C THR A 131 -13.95 -5.38 -31.55
N MET A 132 -13.36 -5.23 -30.36
CA MET A 132 -13.41 -3.98 -29.62
C MET A 132 -12.43 -2.94 -30.17
N ALA A 133 -12.83 -1.66 -30.08
CA ALA A 133 -11.92 -0.57 -30.38
C ALA A 133 -10.70 -0.59 -29.42
N LEU A 134 -9.51 -0.38 -29.96
CA LEU A 134 -8.23 -0.45 -29.24
C LEU A 134 -8.21 0.42 -27.96
N SER A 135 -8.87 1.58 -28.01
CA SER A 135 -8.98 2.50 -26.85
C SER A 135 -9.88 1.96 -25.73
N ALA A 136 -10.95 1.24 -26.09
CA ALA A 136 -11.84 0.62 -25.10
C ALA A 136 -11.14 -0.53 -24.38
N PHE A 137 -10.39 -1.34 -25.12
CA PHE A 137 -9.56 -2.40 -24.57
C PHE A 137 -8.49 -1.85 -23.61
N GLU A 138 -7.78 -0.77 -23.99
CA GLU A 138 -6.79 -0.11 -23.12
C GLU A 138 -7.40 0.32 -21.79
N ASN A 139 -8.58 0.97 -21.85
CA ASN A 139 -9.27 1.39 -20.63
C ASN A 139 -9.64 0.22 -19.71
N THR A 140 -10.16 -0.86 -20.29
CA THR A 140 -10.53 -2.05 -19.55
C THR A 140 -9.30 -2.73 -18.91
N LEU A 141 -8.24 -2.90 -19.69
CA LEU A 141 -6.97 -3.46 -19.19
C LEU A 141 -6.42 -2.64 -18.03
N VAL A 142 -6.32 -1.31 -18.19
CA VAL A 142 -5.84 -0.39 -17.14
C VAL A 142 -6.69 -0.52 -15.89
N ASN A 143 -8.02 -0.51 -16.00
CA ASN A 143 -8.92 -0.59 -14.86
C ASN A 143 -8.79 -1.92 -14.10
N ASN A 144 -8.74 -3.05 -14.81
CA ASN A 144 -8.62 -4.37 -14.21
C ASN A 144 -7.27 -4.54 -13.49
N VAL A 145 -6.18 -4.06 -14.10
CA VAL A 145 -4.85 -4.09 -13.49
C VAL A 145 -4.80 -3.19 -12.26
N VAL A 146 -5.34 -1.97 -12.34
CA VAL A 146 -5.42 -1.03 -11.22
C VAL A 146 -6.17 -1.64 -10.04
N GLU A 147 -7.36 -2.16 -10.27
CA GLU A 147 -8.19 -2.74 -9.21
C GLU A 147 -7.46 -3.90 -8.52
N ALA A 148 -6.96 -4.86 -9.30
CA ALA A 148 -6.30 -6.03 -8.76
C ALA A 148 -5.01 -5.69 -8.01
N MET A 149 -4.16 -4.81 -8.56
CA MET A 149 -2.90 -4.43 -7.94
C MET A 149 -3.09 -3.54 -6.71
N THR A 150 -4.04 -2.60 -6.73
CA THR A 150 -4.36 -1.76 -5.57
C THR A 150 -4.84 -2.63 -4.42
N LYS A 151 -5.80 -3.51 -4.68
CA LYS A 151 -6.34 -4.42 -3.66
C LYS A 151 -5.26 -5.31 -3.04
N ALA A 152 -4.41 -5.93 -3.86
CA ALA A 152 -3.33 -6.78 -3.38
C ALA A 152 -2.27 -6.00 -2.58
N THR A 153 -1.92 -4.79 -3.03
CA THR A 153 -0.95 -3.94 -2.34
C THR A 153 -1.49 -3.45 -0.99
N GLU A 154 -2.72 -2.97 -0.94
CA GLU A 154 -3.35 -2.52 0.31
C GLU A 154 -3.54 -3.66 1.30
N GLN A 155 -3.95 -4.83 0.82
CA GLN A 155 -4.03 -6.02 1.67
C GLN A 155 -2.66 -6.38 2.26
N ALA A 156 -1.58 -6.29 1.46
CA ALA A 156 -0.23 -6.55 1.93
C ALA A 156 0.27 -5.49 2.92
N ILE A 157 -0.09 -4.21 2.74
CA ILE A 157 0.23 -3.14 3.70
C ILE A 157 -0.42 -3.42 5.07
N VAL A 158 -1.64 -3.92 5.10
CA VAL A 158 -2.36 -4.17 6.36
C VAL A 158 -1.94 -5.50 6.99
N SER A 159 -1.98 -6.60 6.24
CA SER A 159 -1.89 -7.98 6.77
C SER A 159 -0.83 -8.85 6.11
N GLY A 160 0.09 -8.27 5.33
CA GLY A 160 1.13 -9.03 4.65
C GLY A 160 2.07 -9.76 5.61
N THR A 161 2.49 -10.96 5.24
CA THR A 161 3.31 -11.84 6.10
C THR A 161 4.80 -11.49 6.11
N GLY A 162 5.28 -10.70 5.14
CA GLY A 162 6.72 -10.42 4.94
C GLY A 162 7.49 -11.55 4.25
N SER A 163 6.83 -12.63 3.87
CA SER A 163 7.41 -13.72 3.11
C SER A 163 6.76 -13.81 1.73
N GLY A 164 7.52 -13.53 0.67
CA GLY A 164 6.99 -13.45 -0.69
C GLY A 164 6.09 -12.23 -0.97
N GLN A 165 5.85 -11.40 0.03
CA GLN A 165 5.03 -10.18 -0.02
C GLN A 165 5.51 -9.17 1.03
N PRO A 166 5.15 -7.88 0.94
CA PRO A 166 5.45 -6.86 1.94
C PRO A 166 5.05 -7.29 3.35
N LYS A 167 5.75 -6.78 4.36
CA LYS A 167 5.38 -7.00 5.76
C LYS A 167 4.30 -6.01 6.18
N GLY A 168 3.14 -6.52 6.57
CA GLY A 168 1.97 -5.73 6.95
C GLY A 168 2.07 -5.12 8.36
N ILE A 169 1.27 -4.07 8.59
CA ILE A 169 1.19 -3.35 9.87
C ILE A 169 0.76 -4.30 11.00
N LEU A 170 -0.26 -5.14 10.75
CA LEU A 170 -0.77 -6.08 11.76
C LEU A 170 0.16 -7.27 12.04
N THR A 171 1.21 -7.46 11.24
CA THR A 171 2.24 -8.48 11.45
C THR A 171 3.35 -7.96 12.37
N GLU A 172 3.41 -6.64 12.60
CA GLU A 172 4.31 -6.06 13.58
C GLU A 172 3.80 -6.32 15.01
N THR A 173 4.74 -6.54 15.93
CA THR A 173 4.41 -6.65 17.36
C THR A 173 4.32 -5.24 17.94
N PRO A 174 3.15 -4.80 18.44
CA PRO A 174 3.01 -3.52 19.11
C PRO A 174 3.92 -3.46 20.35
N ASN A 175 4.24 -2.25 20.79
CA ASN A 175 5.01 -2.08 22.02
C ASN A 175 4.17 -2.48 23.24
N GLU A 176 4.84 -2.65 24.38
CA GLU A 176 4.17 -2.94 25.64
C GLU A 176 3.14 -1.83 25.98
N GLY A 177 1.94 -2.24 26.37
CA GLY A 177 0.82 -1.33 26.64
C GLY A 177 0.06 -0.82 25.41
N GLN A 178 0.52 -1.12 24.19
CA GLN A 178 -0.16 -0.69 22.93
C GLN A 178 -1.04 -1.81 22.33
N LYS A 179 -1.27 -2.90 23.05
CA LYS A 179 -2.21 -3.94 22.68
C LYS A 179 -3.37 -3.95 23.67
N ILE A 180 -4.56 -3.64 23.19
CA ILE A 180 -5.80 -3.67 23.96
C ILE A 180 -6.54 -4.97 23.62
N GLU A 181 -6.90 -5.76 24.62
CA GLU A 181 -7.62 -7.01 24.41
C GLU A 181 -9.08 -6.87 24.84
N SER A 182 -10.01 -7.12 23.92
CA SER A 182 -11.45 -7.04 24.17
C SER A 182 -12.22 -7.98 23.24
N ASP A 183 -13.21 -8.68 23.78
CA ASP A 183 -14.05 -9.60 23.00
C ASP A 183 -15.20 -8.87 22.28
N THR A 184 -15.61 -7.76 22.81
CA THR A 184 -16.71 -6.92 22.27
C THR A 184 -16.28 -5.48 22.24
N PRO A 185 -16.57 -4.73 21.17
CA PRO A 185 -16.25 -3.30 21.09
C PRO A 185 -16.93 -2.52 22.22
N THR A 186 -16.14 -1.84 23.03
CA THR A 186 -16.60 -0.97 24.11
C THR A 186 -16.06 0.46 23.93
N TYR A 187 -16.68 1.41 24.61
CA TYR A 187 -16.15 2.78 24.63
C TYR A 187 -14.79 2.84 25.35
N GLU A 188 -14.63 2.02 26.38
CA GLU A 188 -13.39 1.93 27.13
C GLU A 188 -12.21 1.49 26.26
N ASP A 189 -12.43 0.59 25.28
CA ASP A 189 -11.39 0.16 24.34
C ASP A 189 -10.85 1.35 23.53
N LEU A 190 -11.74 2.26 23.09
CA LEU A 190 -11.34 3.44 22.35
C LEU A 190 -10.55 4.42 23.22
N VAL A 191 -10.97 4.61 24.47
CA VAL A 191 -10.27 5.48 25.44
C VAL A 191 -8.90 4.89 25.78
N ASN A 192 -8.81 3.58 26.05
CA ASN A 192 -7.56 2.92 26.35
C ASN A 192 -6.60 2.94 25.18
N ALA A 193 -7.10 2.78 23.95
CA ALA A 193 -6.28 2.86 22.75
C ALA A 193 -5.74 4.29 22.51
N GLU A 194 -6.54 5.32 22.74
CA GLU A 194 -6.07 6.71 22.70
C GLU A 194 -5.03 6.99 23.78
N ALA A 195 -5.24 6.49 24.99
CA ALA A 195 -4.29 6.65 26.10
C ALA A 195 -2.96 5.90 25.85
N ALA A 196 -3.00 4.80 25.13
CA ALA A 196 -1.82 4.01 24.74
C ALA A 196 -0.99 4.66 23.60
N LEU A 197 -1.59 5.60 22.86
CA LEU A 197 -0.88 6.31 21.79
C LEU A 197 0.02 7.41 22.39
N PRO A 198 1.36 7.38 22.14
CA PRO A 198 2.22 8.44 22.63
C PRO A 198 1.90 9.80 21.99
N GLN A 199 1.88 10.86 22.78
CA GLN A 199 1.53 12.21 22.38
C GLN A 199 2.29 12.72 21.14
N ALA A 200 3.54 12.31 20.95
CA ALA A 200 4.34 12.67 19.78
C ALA A 200 3.78 12.14 18.45
N TYR A 201 2.92 11.12 18.49
CA TYR A 201 2.34 10.43 17.34
C TYR A 201 0.84 10.71 17.15
N GLU A 202 0.23 11.52 18.01
CA GLU A 202 -1.18 11.88 17.92
C GLU A 202 -1.54 12.54 16.59
N ASN A 203 -0.64 13.39 16.07
CA ASN A 203 -0.85 14.07 14.81
C ASN A 203 -0.65 13.09 13.64
N GLY A 204 -1.73 12.77 12.94
CA GLY A 204 -1.70 11.91 11.76
C GLY A 204 -2.02 10.44 12.00
N ALA A 205 -2.24 10.03 13.25
CA ALA A 205 -2.76 8.71 13.55
C ALA A 205 -4.23 8.59 13.13
N VAL A 206 -4.58 7.48 12.47
CA VAL A 206 -5.89 7.22 11.88
C VAL A 206 -6.35 5.82 12.31
N TRP A 207 -7.64 5.72 12.63
CA TRP A 207 -8.25 4.42 12.89
C TRP A 207 -8.44 3.62 11.60
N CYS A 208 -8.15 2.33 11.66
CA CYS A 208 -8.40 1.41 10.56
C CYS A 208 -9.11 0.15 11.10
N MET A 209 -10.25 -0.17 10.51
CA MET A 209 -11.08 -1.32 10.92
C MET A 209 -12.07 -1.71 9.83
N ALA A 210 -12.69 -2.90 9.98
CA ALA A 210 -13.78 -3.31 9.11
C ALA A 210 -15.02 -2.42 9.31
N LYS A 211 -15.79 -2.19 8.24
CA LYS A 211 -17.06 -1.42 8.32
C LYS A 211 -18.02 -1.97 9.37
N LYS A 212 -18.08 -3.31 9.52
CA LYS A 212 -18.93 -3.96 10.55
C LYS A 212 -18.50 -3.58 11.96
N THR A 213 -17.21 -3.58 12.24
CA THR A 213 -16.63 -3.17 13.53
C THR A 213 -16.89 -1.70 13.80
N PHE A 214 -16.70 -0.83 12.79
CA PHE A 214 -17.02 0.58 12.92
C PHE A 214 -18.48 0.81 13.30
N MET A 215 -19.42 0.11 12.66
CA MET A 215 -20.85 0.24 12.97
C MET A 215 -21.21 -0.29 14.36
N GLN A 216 -20.46 -1.23 14.91
CA GLN A 216 -20.62 -1.66 16.31
C GLN A 216 -20.17 -0.56 17.27
N TYR A 217 -19.02 0.09 17.05
CA TYR A 217 -18.59 1.24 17.83
C TYR A 217 -19.55 2.44 17.68
N TYR A 218 -20.03 2.67 16.45
CA TYR A 218 -21.00 3.71 16.20
C TYR A 218 -22.34 3.50 16.92
N GLY A 219 -22.76 2.24 17.05
CA GLY A 219 -23.98 1.83 17.78
C GLY A 219 -23.84 1.87 19.29
N LEU A 220 -22.64 2.14 19.83
CA LEU A 220 -22.48 2.32 21.27
C LEU A 220 -23.13 3.62 21.71
N VAL A 221 -23.89 3.54 22.78
CA VAL A 221 -24.54 4.67 23.44
C VAL A 221 -23.99 4.81 24.83
N ASP A 222 -23.93 6.05 25.31
CA ASP A 222 -23.62 6.33 26.71
C ASP A 222 -24.83 6.03 27.63
N GLU A 223 -24.66 6.22 28.93
CA GLU A 223 -25.74 6.05 29.91
C GLU A 223 -26.95 6.94 29.65
N THR A 224 -26.79 8.00 28.86
CA THR A 224 -27.85 8.93 28.48
C THR A 224 -28.50 8.58 27.13
N GLY A 225 -28.05 7.52 26.48
CA GLY A 225 -28.55 7.04 25.19
C GLY A 225 -27.99 7.81 23.99
N GLN A 226 -26.91 8.57 24.16
CA GLN A 226 -26.25 9.28 23.04
C GLN A 226 -25.20 8.40 22.36
N PRO A 227 -25.12 8.42 21.02
CA PRO A 227 -24.13 7.63 20.29
C PRO A 227 -22.71 8.17 20.52
N VAL A 228 -21.78 7.26 20.80
CA VAL A 228 -20.35 7.55 21.02
C VAL A 228 -19.65 7.94 19.70
N GLY A 229 -19.98 7.24 18.61
CA GLY A 229 -19.47 7.55 17.27
C GLY A 229 -20.32 8.60 16.58
N ARG A 230 -19.68 9.52 15.86
CA ARG A 230 -20.39 10.49 15.02
C ARG A 230 -20.03 10.27 13.56
N VAL A 231 -21.07 10.28 12.70
CA VAL A 231 -20.92 10.39 11.26
C VAL A 231 -21.34 11.80 10.86
N ASN A 232 -20.42 12.56 10.31
CA ASN A 232 -20.73 13.90 9.83
C ASN A 232 -21.35 13.81 8.43
N TYR A 233 -22.64 14.11 8.33
CA TYR A 233 -23.34 14.22 7.06
C TYR A 233 -23.30 15.68 6.60
N GLY A 234 -22.23 16.08 5.92
CA GLY A 234 -22.20 17.37 5.25
C GLY A 234 -23.27 17.47 4.15
N ILE A 235 -23.82 18.65 3.94
CA ILE A 235 -24.89 18.90 2.94
C ILE A 235 -24.44 18.56 1.51
N ALA A 236 -23.13 18.57 1.23
CA ALA A 236 -22.55 18.39 -0.11
C ALA A 236 -21.41 17.35 -0.18
N GLY A 237 -21.20 16.55 0.85
CA GLY A 237 -20.02 15.67 0.94
C GLY A 237 -20.31 14.21 1.25
N LYS A 238 -19.30 13.37 1.12
CA LYS A 238 -19.32 11.99 1.62
C LYS A 238 -19.38 12.04 3.16
N PRO A 239 -20.08 11.08 3.81
CA PRO A 239 -20.09 11.03 5.27
C PRO A 239 -18.67 10.85 5.82
N GLU A 240 -18.22 11.80 6.63
CA GLU A 240 -16.97 11.68 7.36
C GLU A 240 -17.17 10.76 8.57
N ARG A 241 -16.32 9.75 8.65
CA ARG A 241 -16.32 8.79 9.76
C ARG A 241 -15.23 9.19 10.74
N ALA A 242 -15.62 9.44 11.98
CA ALA A 242 -14.69 9.78 13.05
C ALA A 242 -15.06 9.05 14.34
N LEU A 243 -14.03 8.63 15.09
CA LEU A 243 -14.13 8.13 16.46
C LEU A 243 -13.18 8.96 17.33
N LEU A 244 -13.68 9.50 18.43
CA LEU A 244 -12.94 10.39 19.34
C LEU A 244 -12.18 11.53 18.60
N GLY A 245 -12.79 12.07 17.54
CA GLY A 245 -12.21 13.16 16.75
C GLY A 245 -11.17 12.74 15.71
N ARG A 246 -10.82 11.44 15.61
CA ARG A 246 -9.91 10.91 14.60
C ARG A 246 -10.65 10.31 13.42
N PRO A 247 -10.14 10.47 12.21
CA PRO A 247 -10.72 9.86 11.02
C PRO A 247 -10.64 8.33 11.10
N VAL A 248 -11.64 7.65 10.54
CA VAL A 248 -11.72 6.18 10.47
C VAL A 248 -11.70 5.73 9.02
N ILE A 249 -10.74 4.88 8.71
CA ILE A 249 -10.67 4.17 7.43
C ILE A 249 -11.36 2.82 7.61
N CYS A 250 -12.46 2.63 6.87
CA CYS A 250 -13.12 1.33 6.82
C CYS A 250 -12.60 0.54 5.63
N CYS A 251 -11.90 -0.55 5.88
CA CYS A 251 -11.37 -1.43 4.85
C CYS A 251 -11.74 -2.89 5.15
N ASP A 252 -11.75 -3.70 4.09
CA ASP A 252 -12.09 -5.13 4.19
C ASP A 252 -10.86 -6.01 4.50
N TYR A 253 -9.68 -5.39 4.64
CA TYR A 253 -8.42 -6.10 4.91
C TYR A 253 -8.19 -6.38 6.39
N VAL A 254 -8.97 -5.74 7.26
CA VAL A 254 -9.00 -5.99 8.70
C VAL A 254 -10.20 -6.86 9.02
N PRO A 255 -10.03 -8.00 9.73
CA PRO A 255 -11.15 -8.82 10.12
C PRO A 255 -12.13 -8.03 11.02
N SER A 256 -13.42 -8.33 10.91
CA SER A 256 -14.39 -7.80 11.88
C SER A 256 -14.26 -8.52 13.20
N VAL A 257 -14.79 -7.95 14.29
CA VAL A 257 -14.81 -8.59 15.62
C VAL A 257 -15.36 -10.03 15.56
N ALA A 258 -16.40 -10.25 14.77
CA ALA A 258 -17.02 -11.56 14.62
C ALA A 258 -16.11 -12.58 13.90
N THR A 259 -15.27 -12.12 12.97
CA THR A 259 -14.41 -12.98 12.15
C THR A 259 -12.96 -13.02 12.63
N ALA A 260 -12.58 -12.13 13.53
CA ALA A 260 -11.25 -12.13 14.13
C ALA A 260 -11.00 -13.41 14.93
N ALA A 261 -9.84 -14.03 14.71
CA ALA A 261 -9.37 -15.14 15.52
C ALA A 261 -9.05 -14.65 16.94
N LYS A 262 -9.02 -15.56 17.90
CA LYS A 262 -8.56 -15.27 19.27
C LYS A 262 -7.14 -14.70 19.23
N GLY A 263 -6.91 -13.59 19.91
CA GLY A 263 -5.66 -12.83 19.87
C GLY A 263 -5.42 -12.01 18.59
N GLY A 264 -6.31 -12.14 17.59
CA GLY A 264 -6.22 -11.43 16.31
C GLY A 264 -6.77 -10.02 16.38
N ALA A 265 -6.13 -9.09 15.69
CA ALA A 265 -6.53 -7.70 15.61
C ALA A 265 -7.83 -7.53 14.80
N TYR A 266 -8.75 -6.69 15.29
CA TYR A 266 -9.97 -6.29 14.57
C TYR A 266 -10.08 -4.77 14.37
N ALA A 267 -9.24 -4.00 15.03
CA ALA A 267 -9.06 -2.57 14.80
C ALA A 267 -7.63 -2.18 15.17
N PHE A 268 -7.13 -1.13 14.57
CA PHE A 268 -5.85 -0.55 14.96
C PHE A 268 -5.81 0.95 14.69
N LEU A 269 -4.97 1.63 15.46
CA LEU A 269 -4.63 3.03 15.31
C LEU A 269 -3.18 3.12 14.85
N PHE A 270 -2.91 3.85 13.77
CA PHE A 270 -1.58 3.95 13.21
C PHE A 270 -1.39 5.22 12.38
N ASN A 271 -0.19 5.77 12.39
CA ASN A 271 0.21 6.81 11.46
C ASN A 271 0.77 6.17 10.18
N PHE A 272 -0.01 6.15 9.12
CA PHE A 272 0.36 5.50 7.86
C PHE A 272 1.62 6.07 7.20
N LYS A 273 2.06 7.28 7.55
CA LYS A 273 3.33 7.85 7.08
C LYS A 273 4.55 7.09 7.59
N ASP A 274 4.40 6.34 8.70
CA ASP A 274 5.45 5.51 9.28
C ASP A 274 5.58 4.14 8.57
N TYR A 275 4.72 3.88 7.58
CA TYR A 275 4.86 2.74 6.67
C TYR A 275 5.49 3.20 5.37
N VAL A 276 6.57 2.55 4.96
CA VAL A 276 7.24 2.84 3.69
C VAL A 276 7.03 1.71 2.70
N LEU A 277 6.46 2.07 1.56
CA LEU A 277 6.29 1.21 0.40
C LEU A 277 7.37 1.56 -0.62
N ASN A 278 8.27 0.62 -0.90
CA ASN A 278 9.30 0.77 -1.92
C ASN A 278 8.88 0.02 -3.20
N THR A 279 8.75 0.77 -4.27
CA THR A 279 8.43 0.21 -5.59
C THR A 279 9.24 0.92 -6.65
N ASN A 280 9.77 0.19 -7.59
CA ASN A 280 10.49 0.80 -8.72
C ASN A 280 9.54 1.30 -9.81
N TYR A 281 8.22 1.16 -9.63
CA TYR A 281 7.17 1.50 -10.61
C TYR A 281 7.40 0.95 -12.03
N THR A 282 8.33 0.01 -12.19
CA THR A 282 8.57 -0.61 -13.49
C THR A 282 7.65 -1.82 -13.63
N MET A 283 6.72 -1.75 -14.56
CA MET A 283 5.85 -2.88 -14.89
C MET A 283 6.32 -3.52 -16.18
N THR A 284 6.40 -4.83 -16.19
CA THR A 284 6.63 -5.62 -17.40
C THR A 284 5.37 -6.41 -17.73
N VAL A 285 5.01 -6.45 -19.02
CA VAL A 285 3.91 -7.26 -19.51
C VAL A 285 4.46 -8.45 -20.29
N LYS A 286 3.98 -9.62 -19.94
CA LYS A 286 4.20 -10.83 -20.73
C LYS A 286 2.86 -11.37 -21.20
N LYS A 287 2.80 -11.77 -22.47
CA LYS A 287 1.67 -12.45 -23.04
C LYS A 287 2.02 -13.91 -23.26
N TYR A 288 1.12 -14.79 -22.91
CA TYR A 288 1.23 -16.22 -23.18
C TYR A 288 -0.18 -16.81 -23.44
N GLU A 289 -0.18 -17.86 -24.21
CA GLU A 289 -1.37 -18.66 -24.43
C GLU A 289 -1.51 -19.68 -23.30
N ASP A 290 -2.68 -19.73 -22.70
CA ASP A 290 -2.98 -20.73 -21.68
C ASP A 290 -3.45 -22.00 -22.37
N ASN A 291 -2.65 -23.07 -22.27
CA ASN A 291 -2.94 -24.34 -22.94
C ASN A 291 -4.17 -25.07 -22.38
N ASP A 292 -4.70 -24.64 -21.23
CA ASP A 292 -5.86 -25.29 -20.63
C ASP A 292 -7.17 -24.65 -21.10
N THR A 293 -7.15 -23.35 -21.45
CA THR A 293 -8.36 -22.58 -21.81
C THR A 293 -8.30 -21.99 -23.22
N ASP A 294 -7.17 -22.14 -23.95
CA ASP A 294 -6.90 -21.51 -25.25
C ASP A 294 -7.04 -19.97 -25.25
N ASP A 295 -7.04 -19.35 -24.05
CA ASP A 295 -7.14 -17.91 -23.86
C ASP A 295 -5.77 -17.24 -23.95
N MET A 296 -5.76 -16.01 -24.49
CA MET A 296 -4.55 -15.19 -24.48
C MET A 296 -4.47 -14.42 -23.15
N VAL A 297 -3.53 -14.81 -22.30
CA VAL A 297 -3.32 -14.21 -20.98
C VAL A 297 -2.28 -13.11 -21.04
N THR A 298 -2.67 -11.90 -20.63
CA THR A 298 -1.77 -10.76 -20.45
C THR A 298 -1.40 -10.65 -18.97
N LYS A 299 -0.11 -10.75 -18.65
CA LYS A 299 0.42 -10.78 -17.30
C LYS A 299 1.25 -9.52 -17.02
N ALA A 300 0.80 -8.69 -16.09
CA ALA A 300 1.55 -7.57 -15.57
C ALA A 300 2.34 -7.97 -14.33
N ILE A 301 3.57 -7.51 -14.22
CA ILE A 301 4.49 -7.80 -13.11
C ILE A 301 5.08 -6.49 -12.60
N MET A 302 4.99 -6.26 -11.30
CA MET A 302 5.60 -5.14 -10.59
C MET A 302 6.43 -5.66 -9.41
N LEU A 303 7.51 -4.95 -9.06
CA LEU A 303 8.32 -5.24 -7.88
C LEU A 303 7.94 -4.27 -6.76
N VAL A 304 7.57 -4.83 -5.61
CA VAL A 304 7.09 -4.07 -4.45
C VAL A 304 7.66 -4.68 -3.17
N ASP A 305 8.07 -3.84 -2.23
CA ASP A 305 8.29 -4.22 -0.84
C ASP A 305 7.78 -3.12 0.08
N GLY A 306 7.41 -3.46 1.30
CA GLY A 306 6.91 -2.50 2.27
C GLY A 306 7.13 -2.98 3.70
N LYS A 307 7.46 -2.02 4.57
CA LYS A 307 7.70 -2.26 6.00
C LYS A 307 7.34 -1.05 6.83
N VAL A 308 6.98 -1.31 8.08
CA VAL A 308 6.86 -0.29 9.12
C VAL A 308 8.26 0.18 9.51
N ILE A 309 8.52 1.48 9.43
CA ILE A 309 9.78 2.09 9.87
C ILE A 309 9.72 2.46 11.34
N ASP A 310 8.61 3.04 11.78
CA ASP A 310 8.37 3.38 13.18
C ASP A 310 7.06 2.75 13.66
N LYS A 311 7.16 1.85 14.62
CA LYS A 311 6.02 1.14 15.18
C LYS A 311 5.43 1.81 16.43
N ASN A 312 6.02 2.92 16.89
CA ASN A 312 5.59 3.57 18.12
C ASN A 312 4.17 4.16 18.03
N SER A 313 3.69 4.44 16.82
CA SER A 313 2.31 4.89 16.59
C SER A 313 1.29 3.75 16.47
N LEU A 314 1.74 2.48 16.52
CA LEU A 314 0.87 1.34 16.36
C LEU A 314 0.19 0.95 17.68
N VAL A 315 -1.11 1.16 17.75
CA VAL A 315 -1.96 0.63 18.81
C VAL A 315 -2.95 -0.35 18.21
N VAL A 316 -3.02 -1.55 18.76
CA VAL A 316 -3.84 -2.64 18.23
C VAL A 316 -4.95 -2.99 19.21
N VAL A 317 -6.18 -3.10 18.72
CA VAL A 317 -7.30 -3.68 19.46
C VAL A 317 -7.54 -5.09 18.93
N ALA A 318 -7.33 -6.06 19.80
CA ALA A 318 -7.36 -7.47 19.45
C ALA A 318 -8.45 -8.19 20.24
N LYS A 319 -8.95 -9.28 19.68
CA LYS A 319 -9.86 -10.17 20.40
C LYS A 319 -9.09 -10.87 21.52
N ALA A 320 -9.67 -10.97 22.70
CA ALA A 320 -9.03 -11.64 23.83
C ALA A 320 -8.59 -13.07 23.46
N ALA A 321 -7.38 -13.43 23.89
CA ALA A 321 -6.84 -14.75 23.55
C ALA A 321 -7.60 -15.90 24.21
N GLY A 322 -8.39 -15.59 25.25
CA GLY A 322 -9.08 -16.56 26.10
C GLY A 322 -8.07 -17.23 27.01
N ALA A 323 -8.40 -17.37 28.27
CA ALA A 323 -7.62 -18.11 29.24
C ALA A 323 -7.60 -19.61 28.89
#